data_abef7f90a1daf4a210a3860754f5cda1
#
_entry.id   abef7f90a1daf4a210a3860754f5cda1
#
_cell.length_a   1.000
_cell.length_b   1.000
_cell.length_c   1.000
_cell.angle_alpha   90.00
_cell.angle_beta   90.00
_cell.angle_gamma   90.00
#
_symmetry.space_group_name_H-M   'P 1'
#
loop_
_entity.id
_entity.type
_entity.pdbx_description
1 polymer ?
#
loop_
_entity_poly.entity_id
_entity_poly.type
_entity_poly.pdbx_seq_one_letter_code
_entity_poly.pdbx_strand_id
1 'polypeptide(L)'
;METSDDGAVLGADLSRPLDAIFINAPLRDYSRRPRVNDFTLPVLGMAYIATYAATQGFNVGVLDAEALGLGIGETHQLVNHLGPRWAGFNLLAPTYEISAQIAAGLDPDIMVMVGGHQAKAMPDTVITDPRFAALEALVLGEGETRVAELLRDRKSRADLPGVMWLDPILRKPVTGGRPGAGHHLAPDVDHLPFVDRRFLVNDPYTAPDGRTEANMVGARGCPYDCSFCGAAVSANPDITIRTRTPAGIIAEMEALHAAHDVTAFRFVDDLFLGYERFIRRCMDAFTAADLGDRFVWDATGRINILHRADDALLDLLAANGLREVALGVESGSERLLTYMGKRINPAMTRSVVDRLTKRGISVKGYFILGFPTETREELAATVHHIRELWEAADRHPGDFRASVFEFRPYPGTPEWDRLVATGRYQPTQLLAYTAVDLTAGGLDDAMRGRDEFNFSVNLQFGEATVDEVRAALVTLSREQHARSSSRR
;
A
#
# COMPACT_ATOMS: atom_id res chain seq x y z
N MET A 1 14.57 -25.54 4.52
CA MET A 1 15.46 -24.68 5.32
C MET A 1 14.74 -24.54 6.66
N GLU A 2 15.18 -25.25 7.70
CA GLU A 2 14.64 -25.04 9.04
C GLU A 2 15.07 -23.64 9.49
N THR A 3 14.21 -22.67 9.31
CA THR A 3 14.33 -21.39 10.01
C THR A 3 14.08 -21.70 11.48
N SER A 4 15.09 -21.52 12.33
CA SER A 4 14.85 -21.55 13.78
C SER A 4 13.75 -20.53 14.08
N ASP A 5 12.75 -20.89 14.89
CA ASP A 5 11.60 -20.04 15.28
C ASP A 5 12.04 -18.65 15.75
N ASP A 6 13.26 -18.53 16.26
CA ASP A 6 13.89 -17.31 16.78
C ASP A 6 14.08 -16.16 15.76
N GLY A 7 13.99 -16.42 14.44
CA GLY A 7 14.21 -15.40 13.40
C GLY A 7 12.95 -14.98 12.65
N ALA A 8 11.82 -15.65 12.83
CA ALA A 8 10.62 -15.43 12.02
C ALA A 8 9.75 -14.26 12.53
N VAL A 9 9.75 -14.00 13.85
CA VAL A 9 9.01 -12.89 14.46
C VAL A 9 9.97 -11.75 14.79
N LEU A 10 9.86 -10.70 14.02
CA LEU A 10 10.80 -9.59 14.04
C LEU A 10 10.57 -8.65 15.23
N GLY A 11 11.64 -8.23 15.87
CA GLY A 11 11.65 -7.19 16.89
C GLY A 11 11.16 -7.59 18.28
N ALA A 12 10.64 -8.82 18.45
CA ALA A 12 10.19 -9.34 19.73
C ALA A 12 11.37 -9.89 20.56
N ASP A 13 11.25 -9.82 21.88
CA ASP A 13 12.11 -10.52 22.83
C ASP A 13 11.43 -11.84 23.21
N LEU A 14 11.85 -12.94 22.58
CA LEU A 14 11.25 -14.27 22.78
C LEU A 14 11.60 -14.89 24.16
N SER A 15 12.49 -14.29 24.94
CA SER A 15 12.76 -14.69 26.32
C SER A 15 11.71 -14.20 27.32
N ARG A 16 10.78 -13.34 26.87
CA ARG A 16 9.72 -12.75 27.68
C ARG A 16 8.35 -13.07 27.10
N PRO A 17 7.28 -13.07 27.90
CA PRO A 17 5.92 -13.18 27.38
C PRO A 17 5.63 -12.12 26.29
N LEU A 18 4.99 -12.56 25.22
CA LEU A 18 4.64 -11.70 24.09
C LEU A 18 3.29 -11.02 24.32
N ASP A 19 3.27 -9.70 24.28
CA ASP A 19 2.03 -8.92 24.34
C ASP A 19 1.24 -9.02 23.03
N ALA A 20 1.93 -8.98 21.87
CA ALA A 20 1.29 -9.17 20.58
C ALA A 20 2.25 -9.64 19.49
N ILE A 21 1.70 -10.36 18.50
CA ILE A 21 2.31 -10.56 17.18
C ILE A 21 1.40 -9.92 16.13
N PHE A 22 1.95 -8.99 15.33
CA PHE A 22 1.25 -8.40 14.18
C PHE A 22 1.58 -9.20 12.93
N ILE A 23 0.55 -9.74 12.27
CA ILE A 23 0.66 -10.72 11.21
C ILE A 23 0.32 -10.08 9.87
N ASN A 24 1.30 -10.03 8.96
CA ASN A 24 1.07 -9.78 7.55
C ASN A 24 0.80 -11.12 6.86
N ALA A 25 -0.47 -11.35 6.51
CA ALA A 25 -0.88 -12.59 5.88
C ALA A 25 -0.28 -12.72 4.46
N PRO A 26 0.09 -13.93 4.02
CA PRO A 26 0.60 -14.15 2.68
C PRO A 26 -0.48 -13.91 1.62
N LEU A 27 -0.07 -13.57 0.41
CA LEU A 27 -0.97 -13.32 -0.72
C LEU A 27 -1.57 -14.62 -1.29
N ARG A 28 -0.97 -15.75 -0.99
CA ARG A 28 -1.43 -17.10 -1.34
C ARG A 28 -0.90 -18.11 -0.31
N ASP A 29 -1.45 -19.30 -0.32
CA ASP A 29 -0.93 -20.39 0.51
C ASP A 29 0.37 -20.94 -0.10
N TYR A 30 1.52 -20.49 0.40
CA TYR A 30 2.84 -20.87 -0.10
C TYR A 30 3.20 -22.32 0.16
N SER A 31 2.52 -23.01 1.07
CA SER A 31 2.68 -24.46 1.24
C SER A 31 2.20 -25.26 0.03
N ARG A 32 1.22 -24.71 -0.72
CA ARG A 32 0.66 -25.33 -1.93
C ARG A 32 1.36 -24.87 -3.20
N ARG A 33 1.82 -23.63 -3.22
CA ARG A 33 2.47 -23.02 -4.37
C ARG A 33 3.61 -22.12 -3.90
N PRO A 34 4.86 -22.61 -3.98
CA PRO A 34 6.02 -21.87 -3.52
C PRO A 34 6.12 -20.48 -4.12
N ARG A 35 6.75 -19.60 -3.39
CA ARG A 35 7.03 -18.24 -3.81
C ARG A 35 8.05 -18.26 -4.96
N VAL A 36 7.80 -17.46 -5.99
CA VAL A 36 8.67 -17.34 -7.19
C VAL A 36 9.37 -15.98 -7.25
N ASN A 37 9.05 -15.07 -6.33
CA ASN A 37 9.56 -13.72 -6.30
C ASN A 37 10.07 -13.38 -4.91
N ASP A 38 11.32 -12.93 -4.80
CA ASP A 38 11.95 -12.58 -3.50
C ASP A 38 11.63 -11.15 -3.06
N PHE A 39 10.95 -10.38 -3.88
CA PHE A 39 10.58 -9.01 -3.55
C PHE A 39 9.29 -8.96 -2.72
N THR A 40 9.34 -8.22 -1.61
CA THR A 40 8.18 -7.88 -0.78
C THR A 40 8.18 -6.41 -0.46
N LEU A 41 6.98 -5.84 -0.40
CA LEU A 41 6.80 -4.49 0.14
C LEU A 41 6.92 -4.53 1.66
N PRO A 42 7.75 -3.67 2.26
CA PRO A 42 7.84 -3.60 3.72
C PRO A 42 6.51 -3.17 4.34
N VAL A 43 6.14 -3.83 5.42
CA VAL A 43 4.85 -3.63 6.11
C VAL A 43 4.89 -2.43 7.05
N LEU A 44 5.21 -1.24 6.52
CA LEU A 44 5.42 -0.02 7.30
C LEU A 44 4.28 0.31 8.26
N GLY A 45 3.03 0.12 7.87
CA GLY A 45 1.89 0.37 8.75
C GLY A 45 1.89 -0.48 10.02
N MET A 46 2.26 -1.77 9.90
CA MET A 46 2.44 -2.65 11.06
C MET A 46 3.67 -2.27 11.88
N ALA A 47 4.77 -1.92 11.20
CA ALA A 47 5.99 -1.50 11.87
C ALA A 47 5.80 -0.20 12.66
N TYR A 48 4.99 0.77 12.18
CA TYR A 48 4.59 1.95 12.95
C TYR A 48 3.84 1.55 14.24
N ILE A 49 2.85 0.66 14.13
CA ILE A 49 2.08 0.15 15.28
C ILE A 49 3.00 -0.55 16.27
N ALA A 50 3.85 -1.47 15.78
CA ALA A 50 4.79 -2.21 16.61
C ALA A 50 5.82 -1.29 17.29
N THR A 51 6.38 -0.33 16.55
CA THR A 51 7.31 0.67 17.10
C THR A 51 6.65 1.49 18.19
N TYR A 52 5.44 2.02 17.93
CA TYR A 52 4.70 2.80 18.93
C TYR A 52 4.42 1.96 20.18
N ALA A 53 3.93 0.73 20.03
CA ALA A 53 3.67 -0.17 21.15
C ALA A 53 4.95 -0.48 21.95
N ALA A 54 6.07 -0.72 21.27
CA ALA A 54 7.37 -0.96 21.91
C ALA A 54 7.87 0.25 22.70
N THR A 55 7.65 1.50 22.22
CA THR A 55 7.96 2.71 23.01
C THR A 55 7.10 2.86 24.27
N GLN A 56 5.94 2.19 24.31
CA GLN A 56 5.09 2.12 25.51
C GLN A 56 5.46 0.96 26.45
N GLY A 57 6.54 0.21 26.16
CA GLY A 57 7.06 -0.87 26.97
C GLY A 57 6.49 -2.27 26.67
N PHE A 58 5.64 -2.42 25.65
CA PHE A 58 5.11 -3.72 25.26
C PHE A 58 6.14 -4.56 24.50
N ASN A 59 6.14 -5.87 24.77
CA ASN A 59 6.91 -6.84 24.00
C ASN A 59 6.09 -7.32 22.81
N VAL A 60 6.36 -6.75 21.65
CA VAL A 60 5.60 -7.01 20.42
C VAL A 60 6.54 -7.44 19.29
N GLY A 61 5.99 -8.21 18.35
CA GLY A 61 6.71 -8.60 17.14
C GLY A 61 5.86 -8.48 15.89
N VAL A 62 6.53 -8.47 14.74
CA VAL A 62 5.91 -8.54 13.42
C VAL A 62 6.26 -9.87 12.76
N LEU A 63 5.25 -10.59 12.31
CA LEU A 63 5.37 -11.79 11.47
C LEU A 63 4.96 -11.44 10.06
N ASP A 64 5.93 -11.24 9.19
CA ASP A 64 5.68 -11.01 7.77
C ASP A 64 5.67 -12.36 7.02
N ALA A 65 4.52 -13.05 7.08
CA ALA A 65 4.35 -14.35 6.45
C ALA A 65 4.47 -14.29 4.92
N GLU A 66 4.13 -13.12 4.32
CA GLU A 66 4.36 -12.88 2.89
C GLU A 66 5.85 -12.85 2.57
N ALA A 67 6.63 -12.06 3.31
CA ALA A 67 8.08 -11.94 3.09
C ALA A 67 8.82 -13.26 3.33
N LEU A 68 8.38 -14.02 4.32
CA LEU A 68 8.97 -15.32 4.68
C LEU A 68 8.49 -16.48 3.79
N GLY A 69 7.48 -16.27 2.95
CA GLY A 69 6.89 -17.30 2.11
C GLY A 69 6.20 -18.40 2.89
N LEU A 70 5.61 -18.08 4.06
CA LEU A 70 4.91 -19.05 4.90
C LEU A 70 3.51 -19.36 4.33
N GLY A 71 3.10 -20.61 4.44
CA GLY A 71 1.73 -21.03 4.18
C GLY A 71 0.79 -20.70 5.34
N ILE A 72 -0.51 -20.93 5.13
CA ILE A 72 -1.56 -20.69 6.14
C ILE A 72 -1.29 -21.52 7.40
N GLY A 73 -1.03 -22.81 7.23
CA GLY A 73 -0.77 -23.74 8.34
C GLY A 73 0.48 -23.38 9.13
N GLU A 74 1.57 -23.10 8.45
CA GLU A 74 2.85 -22.71 9.08
C GLU A 74 2.70 -21.41 9.88
N THR A 75 1.96 -20.44 9.33
CA THR A 75 1.74 -19.15 10.00
C THR A 75 1.00 -19.31 11.32
N HIS A 76 -0.17 -19.98 11.35
CA HIS A 76 -0.90 -20.13 12.62
C HIS A 76 -0.20 -21.08 13.61
N GLN A 77 0.50 -22.12 13.13
CA GLN A 77 1.26 -23.02 14.02
C GLN A 77 2.39 -22.27 14.73
N LEU A 78 3.11 -21.39 14.01
CA LEU A 78 4.16 -20.57 14.61
C LEU A 78 3.58 -19.61 15.66
N VAL A 79 2.46 -18.95 15.37
CA VAL A 79 1.81 -18.04 16.32
C VAL A 79 1.32 -18.79 17.57
N ASN A 80 0.70 -19.97 17.39
CA ASN A 80 0.25 -20.81 18.50
C ASN A 80 1.44 -21.29 19.37
N HIS A 81 2.55 -21.70 18.72
CA HIS A 81 3.74 -22.11 19.45
C HIS A 81 4.32 -21.00 20.34
N LEU A 82 4.32 -19.76 19.83
CA LEU A 82 4.84 -18.60 20.57
C LEU A 82 3.85 -18.05 21.61
N GLY A 83 2.56 -18.34 21.47
CA GLY A 83 1.51 -18.03 22.45
C GLY A 83 1.41 -16.56 22.84
N PRO A 84 1.32 -15.59 21.89
CA PRO A 84 1.18 -14.20 22.26
C PRO A 84 -0.19 -13.94 22.91
N ARG A 85 -0.28 -12.90 23.74
CA ARG A 85 -1.58 -12.48 24.29
C ARG A 85 -2.55 -12.00 23.20
N TRP A 86 -2.01 -11.35 22.15
CA TRP A 86 -2.78 -10.85 21.01
C TRP A 86 -2.16 -11.24 19.67
N ALA A 87 -3.00 -11.57 18.71
CA ALA A 87 -2.67 -11.65 17.30
C ALA A 87 -3.35 -10.50 16.55
N GLY A 88 -2.59 -9.65 15.87
CA GLY A 88 -3.08 -8.49 15.13
C GLY A 88 -2.99 -8.70 13.63
N PHE A 89 -4.07 -8.43 12.87
CA PHE A 89 -4.08 -8.56 11.41
C PHE A 89 -4.37 -7.25 10.72
N ASN A 90 -3.62 -6.95 9.65
CA ASN A 90 -3.98 -5.93 8.69
C ASN A 90 -4.78 -6.55 7.55
N LEU A 91 -6.09 -6.34 7.54
CA LEU A 91 -6.98 -6.91 6.54
C LEU A 91 -7.04 -6.04 5.30
N LEU A 92 -6.58 -6.61 4.19
CA LEU A 92 -6.74 -6.07 2.85
C LEU A 92 -7.69 -6.96 2.06
N ALA A 93 -8.40 -6.42 1.07
CA ALA A 93 -9.34 -7.20 0.29
C ALA A 93 -8.73 -8.47 -0.33
N PRO A 94 -7.52 -8.44 -0.95
CA PRO A 94 -6.91 -9.64 -1.51
C PRO A 94 -6.45 -10.67 -0.47
N THR A 95 -6.14 -10.27 0.76
CA THR A 95 -5.62 -11.16 1.80
C THR A 95 -6.67 -11.54 2.86
N TYR A 96 -7.90 -11.01 2.76
CA TYR A 96 -8.94 -11.23 3.75
C TYR A 96 -9.22 -12.71 3.99
N GLU A 97 -9.42 -13.47 2.92
CA GLU A 97 -9.73 -14.90 2.99
C GLU A 97 -8.63 -15.71 3.68
N ILE A 98 -7.38 -15.43 3.35
CA ILE A 98 -6.23 -16.08 3.96
C ILE A 98 -6.06 -15.66 5.42
N SER A 99 -6.21 -14.37 5.72
CA SER A 99 -6.17 -13.88 7.09
C SER A 99 -7.23 -14.54 7.97
N ALA A 100 -8.44 -14.72 7.45
CA ALA A 100 -9.52 -15.40 8.15
C ALA A 100 -9.22 -16.89 8.40
N GLN A 101 -8.60 -17.59 7.44
CA GLN A 101 -8.17 -18.98 7.62
C GLN A 101 -7.04 -19.10 8.64
N ILE A 102 -6.07 -18.19 8.65
CA ILE A 102 -5.03 -18.15 9.69
C ILE A 102 -5.68 -17.92 11.06
N ALA A 103 -6.58 -16.93 11.17
CA ALA A 103 -7.26 -16.63 12.44
C ALA A 103 -8.08 -17.81 12.97
N ALA A 104 -8.73 -18.58 12.08
CA ALA A 104 -9.49 -19.78 12.45
C ALA A 104 -8.60 -20.92 12.99
N GLY A 105 -7.30 -20.92 12.69
CA GLY A 105 -6.32 -21.89 13.19
C GLY A 105 -5.60 -21.46 14.47
N LEU A 106 -5.88 -20.28 15.01
CA LEU A 106 -5.27 -19.81 16.25
C LEU A 106 -5.90 -20.48 17.47
N ASP A 107 -5.08 -20.65 18.50
CA ASP A 107 -5.54 -21.16 19.78
C ASP A 107 -6.58 -20.22 20.41
N PRO A 108 -7.65 -20.73 21.04
CA PRO A 108 -8.77 -19.92 21.57
C PRO A 108 -8.37 -18.90 22.64
N ASP A 109 -7.22 -19.11 23.30
CA ASP A 109 -6.71 -18.21 24.34
C ASP A 109 -5.98 -16.98 23.76
N ILE A 110 -5.65 -16.98 22.45
CA ILE A 110 -5.04 -15.86 21.76
C ILE A 110 -6.15 -14.89 21.31
N MET A 111 -6.19 -13.71 21.92
CA MET A 111 -7.12 -12.67 21.52
C MET A 111 -6.77 -12.12 20.13
N VAL A 112 -7.76 -11.90 19.29
CA VAL A 112 -7.55 -11.35 17.94
C VAL A 112 -7.96 -9.88 17.87
N MET A 113 -7.11 -9.07 17.23
CA MET A 113 -7.46 -7.72 16.79
C MET A 113 -7.26 -7.60 15.27
N VAL A 114 -8.14 -6.84 14.62
CA VAL A 114 -8.06 -6.63 13.18
C VAL A 114 -8.16 -5.14 12.85
N GLY A 115 -7.52 -4.72 11.76
CA GLY A 115 -7.61 -3.38 11.21
C GLY A 115 -7.39 -3.41 9.70
N GLY A 116 -7.13 -2.25 9.11
CA GLY A 116 -6.85 -2.12 7.68
C GLY A 116 -8.08 -1.80 6.83
N HIS A 117 -7.85 -1.65 5.52
CA HIS A 117 -8.88 -1.17 4.59
C HIS A 117 -10.11 -2.07 4.49
N GLN A 118 -9.93 -3.39 4.49
CA GLN A 118 -11.05 -4.34 4.44
C GLN A 118 -11.90 -4.27 5.71
N ALA A 119 -11.26 -4.22 6.88
CA ALA A 119 -11.96 -4.10 8.15
C ALA A 119 -12.78 -2.80 8.23
N LYS A 120 -12.22 -1.69 7.72
CA LYS A 120 -12.91 -0.40 7.66
C LYS A 120 -14.08 -0.40 6.67
N ALA A 121 -13.89 -1.01 5.49
CA ALA A 121 -14.89 -1.00 4.43
C ALA A 121 -16.09 -1.92 4.72
N MET A 122 -15.89 -3.03 5.42
CA MET A 122 -16.90 -4.04 5.70
C MET A 122 -16.88 -4.50 7.17
N PRO A 123 -16.99 -3.58 8.14
CA PRO A 123 -16.79 -3.90 9.55
C PRO A 123 -17.79 -4.95 10.06
N ASP A 124 -19.07 -4.87 9.68
CA ASP A 124 -20.09 -5.80 10.11
C ASP A 124 -19.83 -7.22 9.57
N THR A 125 -19.36 -7.32 8.32
CA THR A 125 -18.99 -8.62 7.73
C THR A 125 -17.82 -9.24 8.47
N VAL A 126 -16.77 -8.47 8.74
CA VAL A 126 -15.57 -8.94 9.43
C VAL A 126 -15.89 -9.36 10.87
N ILE A 127 -16.66 -8.55 11.59
CA ILE A 127 -16.96 -8.77 13.01
C ILE A 127 -17.87 -9.98 13.25
N THR A 128 -18.67 -10.35 12.24
CA THR A 128 -19.57 -11.49 12.29
C THR A 128 -19.05 -12.75 11.59
N ASP A 129 -17.86 -12.67 10.99
CA ASP A 129 -17.23 -13.83 10.35
C ASP A 129 -16.80 -14.86 11.42
N PRO A 130 -17.38 -16.09 11.41
CA PRO A 130 -17.10 -17.09 12.44
C PRO A 130 -15.65 -17.56 12.49
N ARG A 131 -14.85 -17.30 11.48
CA ARG A 131 -13.42 -17.63 11.43
C ARG A 131 -12.59 -16.74 12.35
N PHE A 132 -13.08 -15.56 12.68
CA PHE A 132 -12.50 -14.68 13.69
C PHE A 132 -13.17 -14.91 15.07
N ALA A 133 -13.28 -16.14 15.52
CA ALA A 133 -14.00 -16.50 16.76
C ALA A 133 -13.44 -15.80 18.01
N ALA A 134 -12.13 -15.53 18.05
CA ALA A 134 -11.45 -14.84 19.15
C ALA A 134 -11.32 -13.31 18.92
N LEU A 135 -12.09 -12.72 17.98
CA LEU A 135 -12.03 -11.30 17.68
C LEU A 135 -12.56 -10.46 18.85
N GLU A 136 -11.65 -9.72 19.48
CA GLU A 136 -11.93 -8.85 20.61
C GLU A 136 -11.96 -7.37 20.23
N ALA A 137 -11.30 -6.99 19.14
CA ALA A 137 -11.27 -5.60 18.66
C ALA A 137 -11.09 -5.51 17.15
N LEU A 138 -11.94 -4.73 16.50
CA LEU A 138 -11.79 -4.26 15.14
C LEU A 138 -11.48 -2.76 15.19
N VAL A 139 -10.31 -2.35 14.68
CA VAL A 139 -9.81 -0.97 14.75
C VAL A 139 -10.07 -0.27 13.42
N LEU A 140 -10.92 0.75 13.46
CA LEU A 140 -11.21 1.60 12.31
C LEU A 140 -10.22 2.78 12.28
N GLY A 141 -9.54 2.98 11.15
CA GLY A 141 -8.54 4.06 10.98
C GLY A 141 -7.16 3.68 11.48
N GLU A 142 -6.40 4.65 11.98
CA GLU A 142 -5.00 4.46 12.36
C GLU A 142 -4.86 3.76 13.72
N GLY A 143 -3.94 2.81 13.81
CA GLY A 143 -3.88 1.85 14.90
C GLY A 143 -2.96 2.21 16.07
N GLU A 144 -1.97 3.08 15.88
CA GLU A 144 -0.83 3.23 16.80
C GLU A 144 -1.25 3.42 18.27
N THR A 145 -2.06 4.43 18.55
CA THR A 145 -2.49 4.72 19.92
C THR A 145 -3.52 3.74 20.45
N ARG A 146 -4.49 3.34 19.58
CA ARG A 146 -5.58 2.43 19.98
C ARG A 146 -5.08 1.04 20.32
N VAL A 147 -4.13 0.52 19.50
CA VAL A 147 -3.51 -0.77 19.76
C VAL A 147 -2.75 -0.74 21.08
N ALA A 148 -1.97 0.30 21.36
CA ALA A 148 -1.27 0.42 22.65
C ALA A 148 -2.25 0.43 23.85
N GLU A 149 -3.39 1.13 23.76
CA GLU A 149 -4.42 1.10 24.79
C GLU A 149 -5.09 -0.27 24.96
N LEU A 150 -5.36 -0.97 23.85
CA LEU A 150 -5.90 -2.34 23.86
C LEU A 150 -4.92 -3.34 24.49
N LEU A 151 -3.61 -3.19 24.21
CA LEU A 151 -2.55 -4.00 24.82
C LEU A 151 -2.46 -3.76 26.34
N ARG A 152 -2.72 -2.53 26.79
CA ARG A 152 -2.72 -2.18 28.23
C ARG A 152 -3.91 -2.82 28.94
N ASP A 153 -5.12 -2.58 28.42
CA ASP A 153 -6.34 -3.21 28.93
C ASP A 153 -7.36 -3.39 27.79
N ARG A 154 -7.76 -4.65 27.54
CA ARG A 154 -8.82 -4.97 26.57
C ARG A 154 -10.11 -4.19 26.79
N LYS A 155 -10.44 -3.89 28.03
CA LYS A 155 -11.69 -3.19 28.39
C LYS A 155 -11.69 -1.75 27.89
N SER A 156 -10.52 -1.15 27.64
CA SER A 156 -10.41 0.21 27.08
C SER A 156 -11.13 0.37 25.75
N ARG A 157 -11.40 -0.73 25.03
CA ARG A 157 -12.18 -0.72 23.78
C ARG A 157 -13.51 0.02 23.90
N ALA A 158 -14.13 0.02 25.10
CA ALA A 158 -15.41 0.70 25.33
C ALA A 158 -15.28 2.24 25.27
N ASP A 159 -14.12 2.77 25.59
CA ASP A 159 -13.84 4.21 25.62
C ASP A 159 -13.14 4.71 24.34
N LEU A 160 -12.64 3.80 23.52
CA LEU A 160 -11.86 4.13 22.33
C LEU A 160 -12.75 4.33 21.09
N PRO A 161 -12.85 5.57 20.56
CA PRO A 161 -13.58 5.83 19.32
C PRO A 161 -12.99 5.03 18.14
N GLY A 162 -13.85 4.46 17.29
CA GLY A 162 -13.43 3.68 16.13
C GLY A 162 -12.91 2.28 16.47
N VAL A 163 -13.10 1.80 17.69
CA VAL A 163 -12.89 0.39 18.04
C VAL A 163 -14.25 -0.30 18.13
N MET A 164 -14.40 -1.39 17.39
CA MET A 164 -15.63 -2.19 17.36
C MET A 164 -15.35 -3.60 17.87
N TRP A 165 -16.39 -4.23 18.45
CA TRP A 165 -16.36 -5.65 18.84
C TRP A 165 -17.76 -6.24 18.75
N LEU A 166 -17.86 -7.55 18.77
CA LEU A 166 -19.13 -8.25 18.87
C LEU A 166 -19.54 -8.39 20.34
N ASP A 167 -20.68 -7.82 20.73
CA ASP A 167 -21.22 -8.03 22.07
C ASP A 167 -21.49 -9.54 22.29
N PRO A 168 -20.91 -10.18 23.30
CA PRO A 168 -21.02 -11.63 23.48
C PRO A 168 -22.45 -12.08 23.86
N ILE A 169 -23.26 -11.20 24.44
CA ILE A 169 -24.63 -11.49 24.87
C ILE A 169 -25.62 -11.16 23.76
N LEU A 170 -25.56 -9.94 23.22
CA LEU A 170 -26.51 -9.45 22.22
C LEU A 170 -26.18 -9.96 20.82
N ARG A 171 -24.99 -10.49 20.59
CA ARG A 171 -24.46 -10.91 19.28
C ARG A 171 -24.59 -9.82 18.21
N LYS A 172 -24.37 -8.58 18.60
CA LYS A 172 -24.42 -7.40 17.73
C LYS A 172 -23.11 -6.63 17.79
N PRO A 173 -22.69 -6.00 16.67
CA PRO A 173 -21.57 -5.09 16.67
C PRO A 173 -21.82 -3.90 17.61
N VAL A 174 -20.81 -3.57 18.40
CA VAL A 174 -20.77 -2.42 19.31
C VAL A 174 -19.55 -1.57 18.96
N THR A 175 -19.71 -0.26 19.00
CA THR A 175 -18.62 0.70 18.77
C THR A 175 -18.29 1.43 20.06
N GLY A 176 -17.01 1.50 20.40
CA GLY A 176 -16.51 2.23 21.55
C GLY A 176 -16.52 3.75 21.36
N GLY A 177 -16.31 4.46 22.45
CA GLY A 177 -16.32 5.91 22.50
C GLY A 177 -17.72 6.51 22.56
N ARG A 178 -17.80 7.85 22.53
CA ARG A 178 -19.08 8.57 22.56
C ARG A 178 -19.77 8.45 21.19
N PRO A 179 -21.10 8.30 21.15
CA PRO A 179 -21.86 8.37 19.90
C PRO A 179 -21.54 9.67 19.13
N GLY A 180 -21.24 9.54 17.84
CA GLY A 180 -20.89 10.68 16.98
C GLY A 180 -19.44 11.16 17.10
N ALA A 181 -18.62 10.57 17.95
CA ALA A 181 -17.17 10.75 17.88
C ALA A 181 -16.67 10.12 16.58
N GLY A 182 -16.02 10.91 15.73
CA GLY A 182 -15.45 10.43 14.46
C GLY A 182 -14.41 9.33 14.69
N HIS A 183 -14.16 8.56 13.64
CA HIS A 183 -13.06 7.60 13.64
C HIS A 183 -11.74 8.35 13.68
N HIS A 184 -10.92 8.09 14.68
CA HIS A 184 -9.78 8.96 14.88
C HIS A 184 -8.57 8.57 14.11
N LEU A 185 -7.98 9.61 13.71
CA LEU A 185 -6.62 9.76 13.23
C LEU A 185 -5.64 9.43 14.35
N ALA A 186 -4.47 8.96 13.99
CA ALA A 186 -3.33 8.99 14.89
C ALA A 186 -3.06 10.43 15.31
N PRO A 187 -2.33 10.65 16.41
CA PRO A 187 -1.80 11.95 16.73
C PRO A 187 -1.00 12.51 15.54
N ASP A 188 -0.66 13.78 15.62
CA ASP A 188 0.17 14.44 14.62
C ASP A 188 1.27 13.51 14.11
N VAL A 189 1.36 13.34 12.79
CA VAL A 189 2.29 12.41 12.16
C VAL A 189 3.76 12.70 12.48
N ASP A 190 4.10 13.95 12.85
CA ASP A 190 5.43 14.32 13.35
C ASP A 190 5.72 13.84 14.78
N HIS A 191 4.69 13.51 15.56
CA HIS A 191 4.85 13.01 16.93
C HIS A 191 4.91 11.49 17.02
N LEU A 192 4.74 10.79 15.89
CA LEU A 192 4.99 9.35 15.85
C LEU A 192 6.51 9.09 15.88
N PRO A 193 6.94 8.04 16.57
CA PRO A 193 8.35 7.63 16.53
C PRO A 193 8.74 7.24 15.09
N PHE A 194 9.99 7.43 14.73
CA PHE A 194 10.55 6.84 13.51
C PHE A 194 10.40 5.33 13.57
N VAL A 195 10.08 4.73 12.43
CA VAL A 195 9.91 3.26 12.38
C VAL A 195 11.20 2.56 12.76
N ASP A 196 11.14 1.73 13.78
CA ASP A 196 12.24 0.85 14.17
C ASP A 196 12.35 -0.29 13.13
N ARG A 197 13.47 -0.29 12.40
CA ARG A 197 13.70 -1.20 11.27
C ARG A 197 13.83 -2.67 11.70
N ARG A 198 14.02 -2.94 13.00
CA ARG A 198 13.98 -4.32 13.52
C ARG A 198 12.64 -5.03 13.30
N PHE A 199 11.55 -4.28 13.02
CA PHE A 199 10.22 -4.83 12.73
C PHE A 199 9.96 -5.07 11.24
N LEU A 200 10.95 -4.87 10.37
CA LEU A 200 10.79 -4.98 8.93
C LEU A 200 11.72 -6.04 8.33
N VAL A 201 11.20 -6.81 7.41
CA VAL A 201 12.01 -7.67 6.53
C VAL A 201 12.55 -6.83 5.40
N ASN A 202 13.87 -6.90 5.15
CA ASN A 202 14.53 -6.24 4.02
C ASN A 202 14.23 -4.73 3.89
N ASP A 203 14.24 -3.99 5.00
CA ASP A 203 14.22 -2.55 4.98
C ASP A 203 15.08 -1.99 6.12
N PRO A 204 16.22 -1.35 5.87
CA PRO A 204 16.75 -0.99 4.54
C PRO A 204 17.24 -2.19 3.69
N TYR A 205 17.33 -1.99 2.37
CA TYR A 205 17.80 -3.00 1.43
C TYR A 205 18.79 -2.41 0.41
N THR A 206 19.60 -3.27 -0.23
CA THR A 206 20.49 -2.83 -1.32
C THR A 206 19.70 -2.81 -2.64
N ALA A 207 19.57 -1.62 -3.22
CA ALA A 207 18.94 -1.42 -4.52
C ALA A 207 19.86 -1.90 -5.67
N PRO A 208 19.31 -2.15 -6.89
CA PRO A 208 20.11 -2.60 -8.04
C PRO A 208 21.25 -1.66 -8.47
N ASP A 209 21.15 -0.37 -8.14
CA ASP A 209 22.20 0.62 -8.37
C ASP A 209 23.30 0.64 -7.28
N GLY A 210 23.23 -0.28 -6.32
CA GLY A 210 24.19 -0.45 -5.23
C GLY A 210 23.95 0.48 -4.04
N ARG A 211 22.93 1.34 -4.05
CA ARG A 211 22.59 2.21 -2.92
C ARG A 211 21.84 1.42 -1.85
N THR A 212 22.01 1.81 -0.60
CA THR A 212 21.13 1.39 0.48
C THR A 212 19.86 2.24 0.44
N GLU A 213 18.71 1.60 0.28
CA GLU A 213 17.40 2.25 0.14
C GLU A 213 16.48 1.90 1.32
N ALA A 214 15.73 2.89 1.82
CA ALA A 214 14.72 2.70 2.86
C ALA A 214 13.38 3.32 2.46
N ASN A 215 12.29 2.67 2.89
CA ASN A 215 10.94 3.21 2.74
C ASN A 215 10.59 4.10 3.93
N MET A 216 9.90 5.22 3.67
CA MET A 216 9.45 6.14 4.71
C MET A 216 8.14 6.81 4.33
N VAL A 217 7.51 7.47 5.31
CA VAL A 217 6.24 8.18 5.16
C VAL A 217 6.46 9.66 5.46
N GLY A 218 6.14 10.52 4.50
CA GLY A 218 6.16 11.98 4.63
C GLY A 218 4.78 12.61 4.77
N ALA A 219 3.73 11.89 4.31
CA ALA A 219 2.33 12.33 4.42
C ALA A 219 1.39 11.14 4.57
N ARG A 220 0.22 11.34 5.13
CA ARG A 220 -0.87 10.36 5.21
C ARG A 220 -2.15 10.93 4.66
N GLY A 221 -2.90 10.12 3.90
CA GLY A 221 -4.18 10.45 3.30
C GLY A 221 -4.05 11.19 1.96
N CYS A 222 -5.18 11.31 1.28
CA CYS A 222 -5.29 11.93 -0.03
C CYS A 222 -6.55 12.82 -0.09
N PRO A 223 -6.48 14.08 -0.58
CA PRO A 223 -7.63 14.98 -0.64
C PRO A 223 -8.51 14.77 -1.88
N TYR A 224 -8.23 13.74 -2.67
CA TYR A 224 -8.95 13.47 -3.92
C TYR A 224 -9.97 12.36 -3.76
N ASP A 225 -10.96 12.34 -4.66
CA ASP A 225 -12.09 11.44 -4.63
C ASP A 225 -12.17 10.60 -5.91
N CYS A 226 -11.11 9.85 -6.20
CA CYS A 226 -11.09 8.92 -7.33
C CYS A 226 -12.01 7.73 -7.03
N SER A 227 -12.97 7.43 -7.93
CA SER A 227 -14.08 6.50 -7.66
C SER A 227 -13.66 5.07 -7.29
N PHE A 228 -12.47 4.65 -7.69
CA PHE A 228 -11.93 3.29 -7.49
C PHE A 228 -10.96 3.16 -6.31
N CYS A 229 -10.59 4.29 -5.68
CA CYS A 229 -9.46 4.33 -4.77
C CYS A 229 -9.90 4.17 -3.30
N GLY A 230 -9.29 3.23 -2.58
CA GLY A 230 -9.53 3.05 -1.15
C GLY A 230 -9.09 4.23 -0.27
N ALA A 231 -8.21 5.11 -0.78
CA ALA A 231 -7.80 6.36 -0.10
C ALA A 231 -8.68 7.57 -0.47
N ALA A 232 -9.74 7.38 -1.29
CA ALA A 232 -10.64 8.47 -1.68
C ALA A 232 -11.32 9.13 -0.47
N VAL A 233 -11.56 10.44 -0.53
CA VAL A 233 -12.20 11.20 0.55
C VAL A 233 -13.58 10.64 0.89
N SER A 234 -14.39 10.24 -0.11
CA SER A 234 -15.70 9.64 0.10
C SER A 234 -15.64 8.29 0.83
N ALA A 235 -14.57 7.52 0.61
CA ALA A 235 -14.32 6.27 1.32
C ALA A 235 -13.72 6.51 2.74
N ASN A 236 -13.16 7.70 2.99
CA ASN A 236 -12.47 8.04 4.21
C ASN A 236 -12.81 9.48 4.67
N PRO A 237 -14.08 9.79 4.96
CA PRO A 237 -14.53 11.16 5.22
C PRO A 237 -13.88 11.81 6.45
N ASP A 238 -13.37 11.02 7.36
CA ASP A 238 -12.68 11.41 8.59
C ASP A 238 -11.16 11.53 8.40
N ILE A 239 -10.62 11.18 7.23
CA ILE A 239 -9.19 11.28 6.95
C ILE A 239 -8.92 12.47 6.02
N THR A 240 -8.12 13.42 6.50
CA THR A 240 -7.58 14.52 5.69
C THR A 240 -6.12 14.28 5.42
N ILE A 241 -5.57 14.93 4.37
CA ILE A 241 -4.14 14.88 4.14
C ILE A 241 -3.41 15.56 5.31
N ARG A 242 -2.47 14.86 5.90
CA ARG A 242 -1.58 15.34 6.96
C ARG A 242 -0.16 15.09 6.54
N THR A 243 0.62 16.17 6.50
CA THR A 243 2.04 16.12 6.10
C THR A 243 2.90 16.27 7.34
N ARG A 244 4.01 15.58 7.35
CA ARG A 244 5.10 15.83 8.29
C ARG A 244 5.73 17.18 7.99
N THR A 245 6.41 17.75 8.98
CA THR A 245 7.25 18.91 8.74
C THR A 245 8.48 18.52 7.91
N PRO A 246 8.99 19.40 7.04
CA PRO A 246 10.25 19.13 6.34
C PRO A 246 11.41 18.81 7.28
N ALA A 247 11.46 19.45 8.45
CA ALA A 247 12.46 19.16 9.48
C ALA A 247 12.35 17.73 10.04
N GLY A 248 11.12 17.24 10.29
CA GLY A 248 10.89 15.86 10.75
C GLY A 248 11.28 14.83 9.69
N ILE A 249 11.00 15.13 8.41
CA ILE A 249 11.41 14.28 7.28
C ILE A 249 12.94 14.20 7.21
N ILE A 250 13.64 15.35 7.23
CA ILE A 250 15.10 15.41 7.20
C ILE A 250 15.70 14.67 8.39
N ALA A 251 15.16 14.86 9.58
CA ALA A 251 15.66 14.19 10.79
C ALA A 251 15.61 12.66 10.67
N GLU A 252 14.53 12.09 10.07
CA GLU A 252 14.46 10.65 9.82
C GLU A 252 15.43 10.20 8.74
N MET A 253 15.59 10.96 7.63
CA MET A 253 16.57 10.66 6.58
C MET A 253 18.01 10.60 7.16
N GLU A 254 18.38 11.58 7.97
CA GLU A 254 19.69 11.62 8.63
C GLU A 254 19.87 10.48 9.65
N ALA A 255 18.83 10.15 10.41
CA ALA A 255 18.87 9.03 11.35
C ALA A 255 19.07 7.68 10.63
N LEU A 256 18.37 7.46 9.53
CA LEU A 256 18.52 6.27 8.70
C LEU A 256 19.89 6.19 8.02
N HIS A 257 20.40 7.32 7.55
CA HIS A 257 21.75 7.40 7.02
C HIS A 257 22.79 7.05 8.08
N ALA A 258 22.70 7.64 9.26
CA ALA A 258 23.65 7.42 10.36
C ALA A 258 23.64 5.98 10.89
N ALA A 259 22.46 5.34 10.94
CA ALA A 259 22.31 4.00 11.49
C ALA A 259 22.55 2.86 10.47
N HIS A 260 22.29 3.11 9.19
CA HIS A 260 22.20 2.05 8.17
C HIS A 260 22.85 2.42 6.83
N ASP A 261 23.56 3.54 6.74
CA ASP A 261 24.17 4.05 5.48
C ASP A 261 23.15 4.24 4.33
N VAL A 262 21.91 4.55 4.68
CA VAL A 262 20.85 4.79 3.69
C VAL A 262 21.16 6.06 2.90
N THR A 263 21.14 5.96 1.57
CA THR A 263 21.37 7.07 0.64
C THR A 263 20.27 7.23 -0.40
N ALA A 264 19.29 6.31 -0.39
CA ALA A 264 18.11 6.39 -1.23
C ALA A 264 16.83 6.21 -0.38
N PHE A 265 15.83 7.06 -0.62
CA PHE A 265 14.60 7.06 0.16
C PHE A 265 13.38 6.92 -0.74
N ARG A 266 12.44 6.08 -0.33
CA ARG A 266 11.18 5.94 -1.02
C ARG A 266 10.03 6.42 -0.14
N PHE A 267 9.38 7.52 -0.55
CA PHE A 267 8.15 7.97 0.08
C PHE A 267 6.97 7.15 -0.44
N VAL A 268 6.44 6.26 0.42
CA VAL A 268 5.34 5.33 0.10
C VAL A 268 3.97 5.87 0.49
N ASP A 269 3.85 7.18 0.50
CA ASP A 269 2.61 7.90 0.81
C ASP A 269 1.53 7.64 -0.23
N ASP A 270 0.25 7.78 0.16
CA ASP A 270 -0.85 7.89 -0.81
C ASP A 270 -0.60 9.04 -1.79
N LEU A 271 -0.04 10.16 -1.29
CA LEU A 271 0.27 11.34 -2.11
C LEU A 271 1.27 12.27 -1.40
N PHE A 272 2.55 12.15 -1.72
CA PHE A 272 3.59 13.05 -1.21
C PHE A 272 3.62 14.38 -1.97
N LEU A 273 3.71 14.34 -3.31
CA LEU A 273 3.69 15.54 -4.16
C LEU A 273 2.23 15.98 -4.41
N GLY A 274 1.51 16.30 -3.34
CA GLY A 274 0.06 16.51 -3.35
C GLY A 274 -0.38 17.96 -3.52
N TYR A 275 0.44 18.94 -3.13
CA TYR A 275 0.16 20.36 -3.32
C TYR A 275 1.43 21.21 -3.28
N GLU A 276 1.46 22.23 -4.12
CA GLU A 276 2.64 23.01 -4.45
C GLU A 276 3.31 23.66 -3.24
N ARG A 277 2.53 24.25 -2.32
CA ARG A 277 3.07 24.91 -1.13
C ARG A 277 3.90 23.97 -0.25
N PHE A 278 3.46 22.72 -0.09
CA PHE A 278 4.20 21.72 0.69
C PHE A 278 5.48 21.31 -0.04
N ILE A 279 5.37 21.06 -1.36
CA ILE A 279 6.51 20.69 -2.19
C ILE A 279 7.60 21.76 -2.10
N ARG A 280 7.26 23.05 -2.27
CA ARG A 280 8.23 24.16 -2.16
C ARG A 280 8.88 24.20 -0.79
N ARG A 281 8.11 24.08 0.28
CA ARG A 281 8.66 24.06 1.65
C ARG A 281 9.63 22.89 1.88
N CYS A 282 9.34 21.72 1.33
CA CYS A 282 10.27 20.58 1.38
C CYS A 282 11.55 20.89 0.60
N MET A 283 11.42 21.40 -0.63
CA MET A 283 12.57 21.71 -1.48
C MET A 283 13.47 22.80 -0.89
N ASP A 284 12.88 23.86 -0.33
CA ASP A 284 13.63 24.91 0.36
C ASP A 284 14.43 24.32 1.54
N ALA A 285 13.80 23.43 2.34
CA ALA A 285 14.45 22.80 3.48
C ALA A 285 15.54 21.78 3.04
N PHE A 286 15.27 21.00 1.97
CA PHE A 286 16.23 20.03 1.43
C PHE A 286 17.46 20.74 0.85
N THR A 287 17.25 21.85 0.13
CA THR A 287 18.34 22.69 -0.36
C THR A 287 19.16 23.28 0.79
N ALA A 288 18.50 23.78 1.84
CA ALA A 288 19.19 24.35 3.01
C ALA A 288 19.99 23.30 3.80
N ALA A 289 19.65 22.00 3.68
CA ALA A 289 20.33 20.88 4.31
C ALA A 289 21.30 20.15 3.36
N ASP A 290 21.56 20.67 2.16
CA ASP A 290 22.43 20.08 1.12
C ASP A 290 22.14 18.61 0.82
N LEU A 291 20.83 18.24 0.79
CA LEU A 291 20.45 16.84 0.61
C LEU A 291 20.65 16.34 -0.82
N GLY A 292 20.54 17.22 -1.83
CA GLY A 292 20.55 16.85 -3.25
C GLY A 292 21.83 16.14 -3.71
N ASP A 293 22.98 16.49 -3.13
CA ASP A 293 24.28 15.85 -3.43
C ASP A 293 24.50 14.54 -2.65
N ARG A 294 23.72 14.31 -1.60
CA ARG A 294 23.91 13.18 -0.67
C ARG A 294 22.88 12.08 -0.88
N PHE A 295 21.67 12.45 -1.15
CA PHE A 295 20.53 11.55 -1.15
C PHE A 295 19.75 11.62 -2.46
N VAL A 296 19.19 10.48 -2.85
CA VAL A 296 18.15 10.43 -3.89
C VAL A 296 16.85 9.91 -3.29
N TRP A 297 15.74 10.27 -3.90
CA TRP A 297 14.44 9.84 -3.39
C TRP A 297 13.41 9.66 -4.51
N ASP A 298 12.42 8.80 -4.21
CA ASP A 298 11.27 8.51 -5.05
C ASP A 298 10.00 8.91 -4.31
N ALA A 299 8.96 9.36 -5.02
CA ALA A 299 7.71 9.74 -4.38
C ALA A 299 6.49 9.52 -5.28
N THR A 300 5.31 9.45 -4.64
CA THR A 300 4.04 9.51 -5.34
C THR A 300 3.66 10.96 -5.64
N GLY A 301 3.11 11.19 -6.83
CA GLY A 301 2.71 12.51 -7.27
C GLY A 301 1.36 12.50 -8.00
N ARG A 302 0.89 13.71 -8.35
CA ARG A 302 -0.33 13.86 -9.13
C ARG A 302 -0.10 14.72 -10.37
N ILE A 303 -0.58 14.23 -11.51
CA ILE A 303 -0.39 14.85 -12.83
C ILE A 303 -0.90 16.30 -12.86
N ASN A 304 -2.10 16.56 -12.33
CA ASN A 304 -2.66 17.92 -12.33
C ASN A 304 -1.88 18.93 -11.46
N ILE A 305 -1.15 18.49 -10.47
CA ILE A 305 -0.27 19.33 -9.65
C ILE A 305 1.02 19.62 -10.43
N LEU A 306 1.69 18.57 -10.92
CA LEU A 306 2.95 18.71 -11.66
C LEU A 306 2.76 19.41 -13.02
N HIS A 307 1.59 19.27 -13.64
CA HIS A 307 1.26 20.00 -14.87
C HIS A 307 1.19 21.51 -14.65
N ARG A 308 0.66 21.96 -13.50
CA ARG A 308 0.58 23.39 -13.13
C ARG A 308 1.86 23.94 -12.52
N ALA A 309 2.74 23.06 -12.02
CA ALA A 309 4.03 23.47 -11.49
C ALA A 309 4.84 24.23 -12.55
N ASP A 310 5.48 25.32 -12.17
CA ASP A 310 6.42 26.03 -13.04
C ASP A 310 7.73 25.23 -13.22
N ASP A 311 8.53 25.61 -14.20
CA ASP A 311 9.79 24.94 -14.47
C ASP A 311 10.79 25.09 -13.33
N ALA A 312 10.77 26.22 -12.61
CA ALA A 312 11.64 26.44 -11.45
C ALA A 312 11.39 25.41 -10.34
N LEU A 313 10.13 25.05 -10.07
CA LEU A 313 9.80 24.00 -9.09
C LEU A 313 10.27 22.62 -9.56
N LEU A 314 10.11 22.30 -10.85
CA LEU A 314 10.57 21.02 -11.39
C LEU A 314 12.11 20.94 -11.38
N ASP A 315 12.80 22.05 -11.63
CA ASP A 315 14.27 22.14 -11.52
C ASP A 315 14.74 21.96 -10.07
N LEU A 316 14.02 22.53 -9.09
CA LEU A 316 14.30 22.32 -7.67
C LEU A 316 14.09 20.86 -7.23
N LEU A 317 13.06 20.18 -7.74
CA LEU A 317 12.83 18.75 -7.47
C LEU A 317 14.04 17.92 -7.96
N ALA A 318 14.50 18.16 -9.20
CA ALA A 318 15.67 17.46 -9.75
C ALA A 318 16.95 17.78 -8.97
N ALA A 319 17.19 19.05 -8.66
CA ALA A 319 18.38 19.50 -7.91
C ALA A 319 18.44 18.94 -6.48
N ASN A 320 17.29 18.64 -5.87
CA ASN A 320 17.20 18.05 -4.55
C ASN A 320 17.08 16.51 -4.56
N GLY A 321 17.48 15.85 -5.65
CA GLY A 321 17.65 14.40 -5.71
C GLY A 321 16.40 13.57 -6.00
N LEU A 322 15.31 14.19 -6.50
CA LEU A 322 14.15 13.42 -6.96
C LEU A 322 14.53 12.54 -8.16
N ARG A 323 14.51 11.23 -7.97
CA ARG A 323 14.94 10.21 -8.95
C ARG A 323 13.76 9.68 -9.76
N GLU A 324 12.66 9.31 -9.11
CA GLU A 324 11.45 8.77 -9.75
C GLU A 324 10.17 9.34 -9.12
N VAL A 325 9.18 9.63 -9.98
CA VAL A 325 7.82 9.97 -9.53
C VAL A 325 6.83 8.91 -10.01
N ALA A 326 6.06 8.35 -9.06
CA ALA A 326 4.96 7.46 -9.37
C ALA A 326 3.66 8.27 -9.56
N LEU A 327 3.01 8.11 -10.73
CA LEU A 327 1.85 8.87 -11.15
C LEU A 327 0.68 7.96 -11.51
N GLY A 328 -0.50 8.22 -10.96
CA GLY A 328 -1.74 7.59 -11.42
C GLY A 328 -2.21 8.20 -12.74
N VAL A 329 -1.90 7.55 -13.86
CA VAL A 329 -2.35 7.91 -15.21
C VAL A 329 -3.72 7.29 -15.51
N GLU A 330 -3.89 6.07 -15.16
CA GLU A 330 -5.05 5.18 -15.18
C GLU A 330 -5.52 4.80 -16.59
N SER A 331 -5.75 5.76 -17.50
CA SER A 331 -6.32 5.49 -18.84
C SER A 331 -5.85 6.50 -19.89
N GLY A 332 -5.87 6.09 -21.13
CA GLY A 332 -5.72 6.96 -22.32
C GLY A 332 -7.05 7.59 -22.78
N SER A 333 -8.19 7.26 -22.14
CA SER A 333 -9.50 7.79 -22.45
C SER A 333 -9.88 8.95 -21.54
N GLU A 334 -10.14 10.13 -22.12
CA GLU A 334 -10.60 11.30 -21.37
C GLU A 334 -11.97 11.06 -20.71
N ARG A 335 -12.87 10.32 -21.37
CA ARG A 335 -14.17 9.92 -20.80
C ARG A 335 -13.99 9.08 -19.55
N LEU A 336 -13.14 8.05 -19.59
CA LEU A 336 -12.87 7.22 -18.42
C LEU A 336 -12.19 8.00 -17.30
N LEU A 337 -11.21 8.83 -17.59
CA LEU A 337 -10.56 9.67 -16.60
C LEU A 337 -11.56 10.61 -15.90
N THR A 338 -12.53 11.13 -16.65
CA THR A 338 -13.64 11.92 -16.09
C THR A 338 -14.55 11.07 -15.22
N TYR A 339 -14.92 9.88 -15.68
CA TYR A 339 -15.75 8.92 -14.93
C TYR A 339 -15.07 8.49 -13.61
N MET A 340 -13.76 8.28 -13.63
CA MET A 340 -12.94 7.95 -12.45
C MET A 340 -12.77 9.12 -11.49
N GLY A 341 -13.12 10.36 -11.85
CA GLY A 341 -12.90 11.57 -11.05
C GLY A 341 -11.44 12.03 -11.00
N LYS A 342 -10.62 11.68 -12.00
CA LYS A 342 -9.17 11.97 -12.00
C LYS A 342 -8.82 13.44 -12.28
N ARG A 343 -9.67 14.21 -12.96
CA ARG A 343 -9.45 15.62 -13.32
C ARG A 343 -8.14 15.85 -14.10
N ILE A 344 -7.78 14.92 -14.96
CA ILE A 344 -6.63 14.97 -15.87
C ILE A 344 -7.06 14.49 -17.24
N ASN A 345 -6.22 14.71 -18.25
CA ASN A 345 -6.38 14.14 -19.59
C ASN A 345 -5.03 13.64 -20.15
N PRO A 346 -5.03 12.89 -21.27
CA PRO A 346 -3.80 12.34 -21.85
C PRO A 346 -2.77 13.40 -22.24
N ALA A 347 -3.21 14.59 -22.69
CA ALA A 347 -2.29 15.67 -23.06
C ALA A 347 -1.52 16.22 -21.83
N MET A 348 -2.21 16.37 -20.68
CA MET A 348 -1.55 16.74 -19.42
C MET A 348 -0.52 15.70 -19.02
N THR A 349 -0.84 14.41 -19.15
CA THR A 349 0.09 13.31 -18.83
C THR A 349 1.33 13.38 -19.69
N ARG A 350 1.19 13.51 -21.02
CA ARG A 350 2.34 13.67 -21.94
C ARG A 350 3.21 14.85 -21.56
N SER A 351 2.60 16.01 -21.30
CA SER A 351 3.32 17.22 -20.88
C SER A 351 4.14 17.00 -19.59
N VAL A 352 3.56 16.33 -18.58
CA VAL A 352 4.24 16.07 -17.31
C VAL A 352 5.39 15.07 -17.50
N VAL A 353 5.17 13.99 -18.24
CA VAL A 353 6.21 13.00 -18.53
C VAL A 353 7.37 13.64 -19.28
N ASP A 354 7.09 14.40 -20.37
CA ASP A 354 8.13 15.10 -21.14
C ASP A 354 8.97 16.05 -20.26
N ARG A 355 8.30 16.88 -19.44
CA ARG A 355 8.98 17.86 -18.57
C ARG A 355 9.83 17.22 -17.47
N LEU A 356 9.36 16.11 -16.87
CA LEU A 356 10.10 15.40 -15.82
C LEU A 356 11.29 14.64 -16.42
N THR A 357 11.06 13.86 -17.49
CA THR A 357 12.11 13.03 -18.09
C THR A 357 13.22 13.89 -18.73
N LYS A 358 12.89 15.09 -19.26
CA LYS A 358 13.88 16.07 -19.71
C LYS A 358 14.85 16.49 -18.60
N ARG A 359 14.43 16.47 -17.34
CA ARG A 359 15.24 16.80 -16.16
C ARG A 359 15.96 15.58 -15.55
N GLY A 360 15.89 14.42 -16.20
CA GLY A 360 16.47 13.18 -15.68
C GLY A 360 15.61 12.51 -14.60
N ILE A 361 14.42 13.04 -14.30
CA ILE A 361 13.49 12.43 -13.35
C ILE A 361 12.71 11.34 -14.09
N SER A 362 12.82 10.09 -13.62
CA SER A 362 12.06 8.98 -14.17
C SER A 362 10.59 9.03 -13.71
N VAL A 363 9.70 8.47 -14.52
CA VAL A 363 8.27 8.42 -14.21
C VAL A 363 7.76 6.98 -14.23
N LYS A 364 7.13 6.55 -13.14
CA LYS A 364 6.33 5.33 -13.08
C LYS A 364 4.86 5.69 -13.28
N GLY A 365 4.26 5.28 -14.40
CA GLY A 365 2.84 5.50 -14.68
C GLY A 365 2.00 4.29 -14.29
N TYR A 366 1.02 4.45 -13.41
CA TYR A 366 0.03 3.42 -13.12
C TYR A 366 -1.14 3.49 -14.10
N PHE A 367 -1.58 2.33 -14.60
CA PHE A 367 -2.71 2.18 -15.52
C PHE A 367 -3.64 1.07 -15.07
N ILE A 368 -4.93 1.26 -15.33
CA ILE A 368 -5.99 0.28 -15.02
C ILE A 368 -6.68 -0.09 -16.31
N LEU A 369 -6.66 -1.38 -16.67
CA LEU A 369 -7.36 -1.94 -17.82
C LEU A 369 -8.60 -2.74 -17.37
N GLY A 370 -9.62 -2.83 -18.20
CA GLY A 370 -10.86 -3.52 -17.91
C GLY A 370 -11.73 -2.78 -16.89
N PHE A 371 -11.61 -1.44 -16.83
CA PHE A 371 -12.39 -0.61 -15.94
C PHE A 371 -13.90 -0.69 -16.27
N PRO A 372 -14.83 -0.57 -15.29
CA PRO A 372 -16.25 -0.53 -15.55
C PRO A 372 -16.61 0.49 -16.63
N THR A 373 -17.40 0.06 -17.60
CA THR A 373 -17.82 0.81 -18.79
C THR A 373 -16.73 1.09 -19.85
N GLU A 374 -15.50 0.61 -19.69
CA GLU A 374 -14.45 0.75 -20.70
C GLU A 374 -14.84 0.04 -22.00
N THR A 375 -14.77 0.77 -23.13
CA THR A 375 -14.95 0.18 -24.46
C THR A 375 -13.65 -0.45 -24.98
N ARG A 376 -13.73 -1.27 -26.04
CA ARG A 376 -12.52 -1.82 -26.68
C ARG A 376 -11.66 -0.72 -27.31
N GLU A 377 -12.28 0.33 -27.83
CA GLU A 377 -11.58 1.49 -28.38
C GLU A 377 -10.81 2.26 -27.29
N GLU A 378 -11.39 2.38 -26.11
CA GLU A 378 -10.75 3.05 -24.96
C GLU A 378 -9.61 2.22 -24.37
N LEU A 379 -9.75 0.89 -24.32
CA LEU A 379 -8.65 -0.02 -24.01
C LEU A 379 -7.50 0.15 -24.99
N ALA A 380 -7.81 0.18 -26.31
CA ALA A 380 -6.80 0.41 -27.33
C ALA A 380 -6.16 1.80 -27.22
N ALA A 381 -6.95 2.83 -26.89
CA ALA A 381 -6.44 4.18 -26.65
C ALA A 381 -5.48 4.23 -25.45
N THR A 382 -5.75 3.47 -24.40
CA THR A 382 -4.86 3.36 -23.23
C THR A 382 -3.54 2.70 -23.62
N VAL A 383 -3.58 1.57 -24.36
CA VAL A 383 -2.40 0.89 -24.88
C VAL A 383 -1.57 1.81 -25.80
N HIS A 384 -2.24 2.57 -26.68
CA HIS A 384 -1.58 3.54 -27.56
C HIS A 384 -0.92 4.66 -26.74
N HIS A 385 -1.62 5.20 -25.75
CA HIS A 385 -1.11 6.27 -24.90
C HIS A 385 0.15 5.85 -24.12
N ILE A 386 0.23 4.62 -23.63
CA ILE A 386 1.44 4.08 -23.00
C ILE A 386 2.63 4.13 -23.97
N ARG A 387 2.43 3.72 -25.22
CA ARG A 387 3.49 3.75 -26.24
C ARG A 387 3.94 5.18 -26.57
N GLU A 388 3.00 6.13 -26.68
CA GLU A 388 3.34 7.56 -26.84
C GLU A 388 4.20 8.09 -25.68
N LEU A 389 3.92 7.67 -24.44
CA LEU A 389 4.70 8.08 -23.28
C LEU A 389 6.12 7.47 -23.28
N TRP A 390 6.28 6.24 -23.72
CA TRP A 390 7.59 5.65 -23.96
C TRP A 390 8.39 6.44 -25.01
N GLU A 391 7.78 6.72 -26.15
CA GLU A 391 8.42 7.48 -27.23
C GLU A 391 8.78 8.91 -26.77
N ALA A 392 7.97 9.52 -25.91
CA ALA A 392 8.27 10.84 -25.35
C ALA A 392 9.52 10.76 -24.44
N ALA A 393 9.59 9.77 -23.56
CA ALA A 393 10.70 9.59 -22.65
C ALA A 393 12.01 9.16 -23.34
N ASP A 394 11.94 8.44 -24.48
CA ASP A 394 13.12 8.00 -25.23
C ASP A 394 14.02 9.17 -25.71
N ARG A 395 13.48 10.36 -25.77
CA ARG A 395 14.19 11.57 -26.19
C ARG A 395 14.95 12.27 -25.08
N HIS A 396 14.86 11.75 -23.86
CA HIS A 396 15.30 12.42 -22.63
C HIS A 396 16.18 11.51 -21.75
N PRO A 397 16.93 12.08 -20.81
CA PRO A 397 17.77 11.30 -19.87
C PRO A 397 16.95 10.50 -18.84
N GLY A 398 15.74 10.97 -18.45
CA GLY A 398 14.84 10.22 -17.59
C GLY A 398 14.08 9.14 -18.35
N ASP A 399 13.54 8.17 -17.63
CA ASP A 399 12.78 7.06 -18.20
C ASP A 399 11.28 7.12 -17.88
N PHE A 400 10.48 6.41 -18.67
CA PHE A 400 9.07 6.16 -18.36
C PHE A 400 8.81 4.66 -18.28
N ARG A 401 8.25 4.22 -17.16
CA ARG A 401 7.87 2.85 -16.90
C ARG A 401 6.35 2.74 -16.69
N ALA A 402 5.68 1.91 -17.46
CA ALA A 402 4.26 1.63 -17.29
C ALA A 402 4.06 0.46 -16.31
N SER A 403 3.25 0.68 -15.29
CA SER A 403 2.76 -0.33 -14.35
C SER A 403 1.27 -0.53 -14.62
N VAL A 404 0.92 -1.65 -15.23
CA VAL A 404 -0.41 -1.90 -15.79
C VAL A 404 -1.13 -2.97 -14.98
N PHE A 405 -2.35 -2.69 -14.55
CA PHE A 405 -3.16 -3.58 -13.72
C PHE A 405 -4.52 -3.85 -14.35
N GLU A 406 -5.06 -5.04 -14.10
CA GLU A 406 -6.48 -5.33 -14.29
C GLU A 406 -7.29 -4.60 -13.22
N PHE A 407 -8.46 -4.04 -13.56
CA PHE A 407 -9.34 -3.39 -12.61
C PHE A 407 -9.74 -4.34 -11.47
N ARG A 408 -9.70 -3.82 -10.25
CA ARG A 408 -10.09 -4.54 -9.03
C ARG A 408 -11.10 -3.73 -8.24
N PRO A 409 -12.29 -4.30 -7.98
CA PRO A 409 -13.29 -3.64 -7.15
C PRO A 409 -12.88 -3.71 -5.68
N TYR A 410 -12.55 -2.58 -5.07
CA TYR A 410 -12.26 -2.53 -3.64
C TYR A 410 -13.50 -2.13 -2.85
N PRO A 411 -13.88 -2.88 -1.80
CA PRO A 411 -15.00 -2.52 -0.93
C PRO A 411 -14.86 -1.12 -0.33
N GLY A 412 -16.00 -0.45 -0.12
CA GLY A 412 -16.06 0.89 0.45
C GLY A 412 -15.66 2.00 -0.52
N THR A 413 -15.37 1.69 -1.79
CA THR A 413 -15.14 2.71 -2.83
C THR A 413 -16.44 3.03 -3.57
N PRO A 414 -16.59 4.27 -4.11
CA PRO A 414 -17.76 4.61 -4.93
C PRO A 414 -18.00 3.66 -6.10
N GLU A 415 -16.94 3.11 -6.68
CA GLU A 415 -17.06 2.15 -7.79
C GLU A 415 -17.57 0.79 -7.34
N TRP A 416 -17.18 0.34 -6.16
CA TRP A 416 -17.75 -0.86 -5.53
C TRP A 416 -19.27 -0.71 -5.35
N ASP A 417 -19.70 0.42 -4.79
CA ASP A 417 -21.13 0.66 -4.54
C ASP A 417 -21.93 0.72 -5.85
N ARG A 418 -21.37 1.32 -6.92
CA ARG A 418 -21.97 1.32 -8.25
C ARG A 418 -22.12 -0.08 -8.80
N LEU A 419 -21.07 -0.92 -8.72
CA LEU A 419 -21.10 -2.30 -9.19
C LEU A 419 -22.16 -3.13 -8.46
N VAL A 420 -22.23 -3.03 -7.15
CA VAL A 420 -23.23 -3.71 -6.34
C VAL A 420 -24.64 -3.22 -6.69
N ALA A 421 -24.82 -1.92 -6.85
CA ALA A 421 -26.11 -1.31 -7.21
C ALA A 421 -26.66 -1.75 -8.59
N THR A 422 -25.79 -2.19 -9.50
CA THR A 422 -26.25 -2.75 -10.80
C THR A 422 -27.05 -4.03 -10.66
N GLY A 423 -26.91 -4.75 -9.53
CA GLY A 423 -27.45 -6.09 -9.33
C GLY A 423 -26.84 -7.19 -10.22
N ARG A 424 -25.88 -6.81 -11.07
CA ARG A 424 -25.18 -7.74 -11.99
C ARG A 424 -24.15 -8.61 -11.28
N TYR A 425 -23.55 -8.06 -10.21
CA TYR A 425 -22.48 -8.71 -9.45
C TYR A 425 -22.90 -8.89 -7.99
N GLN A 426 -22.66 -10.07 -7.45
CA GLN A 426 -22.82 -10.31 -6.02
C GLN A 426 -21.57 -9.86 -5.27
N PRO A 427 -21.69 -9.28 -4.05
CA PRO A 427 -20.53 -8.89 -3.25
C PRO A 427 -19.49 -10.01 -3.06
N THR A 428 -19.94 -11.26 -2.91
CA THR A 428 -19.08 -12.44 -2.78
C THR A 428 -18.23 -12.69 -4.04
N GLN A 429 -18.75 -12.40 -5.23
CA GLN A 429 -18.01 -12.52 -6.49
C GLN A 429 -16.96 -11.40 -6.60
N LEU A 430 -17.31 -10.19 -6.18
CA LEU A 430 -16.38 -9.04 -6.18
C LEU A 430 -15.24 -9.19 -5.16
N LEU A 431 -15.41 -10.03 -4.15
CA LEU A 431 -14.40 -10.36 -3.14
C LEU A 431 -13.58 -11.62 -3.45
N ALA A 432 -13.91 -12.34 -4.53
CA ALA A 432 -13.23 -13.58 -4.89
C ALA A 432 -11.89 -13.33 -5.57
N TYR A 433 -10.98 -12.66 -4.87
CA TYR A 433 -9.64 -12.37 -5.38
C TYR A 433 -8.82 -13.63 -5.55
N THR A 434 -8.20 -13.76 -6.71
CA THR A 434 -7.24 -14.82 -7.01
C THR A 434 -5.94 -14.20 -7.51
N ALA A 435 -4.80 -14.74 -7.10
CA ALA A 435 -3.53 -14.33 -7.65
C ALA A 435 -3.47 -14.71 -9.14
N VAL A 436 -3.14 -13.76 -10.00
CA VAL A 436 -2.94 -14.02 -11.44
C VAL A 436 -1.55 -14.60 -11.62
N ASP A 437 -1.49 -15.79 -12.24
CA ASP A 437 -0.23 -16.39 -12.63
C ASP A 437 0.24 -15.82 -13.96
N LEU A 438 1.30 -15.05 -13.91
CA LEU A 438 1.94 -14.48 -15.09
C LEU A 438 3.18 -15.27 -15.54
N THR A 439 3.55 -16.36 -14.83
CA THR A 439 4.72 -17.19 -15.12
C THR A 439 4.67 -17.84 -16.51
N ALA A 440 3.48 -18.30 -16.93
CA ALA A 440 3.29 -18.92 -18.25
C ALA A 440 3.62 -17.99 -19.45
N GLY A 441 3.72 -16.69 -19.20
CA GLY A 441 4.05 -15.68 -20.21
C GLY A 441 5.50 -15.19 -20.19
N GLY A 442 6.38 -15.73 -19.33
CA GLY A 442 7.74 -15.21 -19.12
C GLY A 442 7.74 -13.85 -18.39
N LEU A 443 6.64 -13.52 -17.72
CA LEU A 443 6.45 -12.24 -17.04
C LEU A 443 7.00 -12.25 -15.62
N ASP A 444 7.28 -13.41 -15.03
CA ASP A 444 7.83 -13.48 -13.67
C ASP A 444 9.16 -12.73 -13.55
N ASP A 445 10.01 -12.73 -14.58
CA ASP A 445 11.24 -11.95 -14.57
C ASP A 445 10.97 -10.43 -14.64
N ALA A 446 9.93 -10.02 -15.37
CA ALA A 446 9.49 -8.62 -15.39
C ALA A 446 8.77 -8.22 -14.10
N MET A 447 8.10 -9.17 -13.44
CA MET A 447 7.40 -8.99 -12.16
C MET A 447 8.34 -9.04 -10.95
N ARG A 448 9.58 -9.48 -11.11
CA ARG A 448 10.64 -9.37 -10.08
C ARG A 448 11.04 -7.94 -9.80
N GLY A 449 10.67 -7.00 -10.68
CA GLY A 449 10.80 -5.58 -10.43
C GLY A 449 9.63 -5.07 -9.62
N ARG A 450 9.86 -4.75 -8.36
CA ARG A 450 9.10 -3.85 -7.47
C ARG A 450 7.61 -3.64 -7.78
N ASP A 451 6.74 -3.91 -6.84
CA ASP A 451 5.38 -3.38 -6.69
C ASP A 451 4.23 -4.05 -7.47
N GLU A 452 4.39 -5.20 -8.10
CA GLU A 452 3.33 -5.73 -8.95
C GLU A 452 2.67 -6.99 -8.38
N PHE A 453 1.77 -6.79 -7.42
CA PHE A 453 0.84 -7.82 -6.99
C PHE A 453 -0.33 -7.86 -7.97
N ASN A 454 -0.41 -8.90 -8.80
CA ASN A 454 -1.53 -9.07 -9.72
C ASN A 454 -2.57 -10.01 -9.13
N PHE A 455 -3.71 -9.42 -8.79
CA PHE A 455 -4.92 -10.13 -8.42
C PHE A 455 -6.00 -9.86 -9.44
N SER A 456 -6.92 -10.81 -9.59
CA SER A 456 -8.14 -10.65 -10.36
C SER A 456 -9.31 -11.25 -9.60
N VAL A 457 -10.49 -10.73 -9.85
CA VAL A 457 -11.75 -11.37 -9.46
C VAL A 457 -12.34 -12.19 -10.63
N ASN A 458 -11.64 -12.24 -11.77
CA ASN A 458 -12.06 -12.97 -12.98
C ASN A 458 -13.43 -12.57 -13.51
N LEU A 459 -13.82 -11.30 -13.38
CA LEU A 459 -15.07 -10.74 -13.84
C LEU A 459 -14.84 -9.71 -14.95
N GLN A 460 -15.72 -9.71 -15.93
CA GLN A 460 -15.73 -8.69 -16.98
C GLN A 460 -16.54 -7.49 -16.53
N PHE A 461 -15.94 -6.29 -16.52
CA PHE A 461 -16.57 -5.04 -16.13
C PHE A 461 -16.82 -4.08 -17.30
N GLY A 462 -15.97 -4.10 -18.32
CA GLY A 462 -16.07 -3.35 -19.55
C GLY A 462 -16.56 -4.18 -20.73
N GLU A 463 -16.33 -3.69 -21.95
CA GLU A 463 -16.66 -4.43 -23.18
C GLU A 463 -15.64 -5.53 -23.51
N ALA A 464 -14.35 -5.27 -23.20
CA ALA A 464 -13.30 -6.26 -23.39
C ALA A 464 -13.46 -7.42 -22.39
N THR A 465 -13.26 -8.64 -22.87
CA THR A 465 -13.24 -9.83 -22.01
C THR A 465 -12.02 -9.83 -21.10
N VAL A 466 -12.05 -10.62 -20.04
CA VAL A 466 -10.88 -10.81 -19.15
C VAL A 466 -9.65 -11.27 -19.93
N ASP A 467 -9.82 -12.15 -20.92
CA ASP A 467 -8.71 -12.64 -21.73
C ASP A 467 -8.14 -11.55 -22.66
N GLU A 468 -8.98 -10.68 -23.24
CA GLU A 468 -8.53 -9.53 -24.03
C GLU A 468 -7.74 -8.53 -23.19
N VAL A 469 -8.21 -8.23 -21.96
CA VAL A 469 -7.52 -7.36 -21.00
C VAL A 469 -6.16 -7.96 -20.63
N ARG A 470 -6.10 -9.24 -20.30
CA ARG A 470 -4.85 -9.96 -19.97
C ARG A 470 -3.88 -10.03 -21.13
N ALA A 471 -4.38 -10.26 -22.34
CA ALA A 471 -3.53 -10.24 -23.53
C ALA A 471 -2.86 -8.87 -23.74
N ALA A 472 -3.60 -7.77 -23.51
CA ALA A 472 -3.05 -6.42 -23.56
C ALA A 472 -1.99 -6.21 -22.46
N LEU A 473 -2.27 -6.63 -21.21
CA LEU A 473 -1.33 -6.55 -20.10
C LEU A 473 -0.03 -7.32 -20.38
N VAL A 474 -0.13 -8.57 -20.84
CA VAL A 474 1.02 -9.40 -21.24
C VAL A 474 1.84 -8.73 -22.33
N THR A 475 1.17 -8.18 -23.35
CA THR A 475 1.83 -7.49 -24.47
C THR A 475 2.64 -6.29 -23.99
N LEU A 476 2.01 -5.41 -23.18
CA LEU A 476 2.66 -4.21 -22.63
C LEU A 476 3.85 -4.57 -21.73
N SER A 477 3.71 -5.60 -20.90
CA SER A 477 4.79 -6.06 -20.04
C SER A 477 6.00 -6.56 -20.84
N ARG A 478 5.77 -7.32 -21.93
CA ARG A 478 6.85 -7.75 -22.84
C ARG A 478 7.51 -6.57 -23.54
N GLU A 479 6.74 -5.61 -24.04
CA GLU A 479 7.27 -4.40 -24.67
C GLU A 479 8.12 -3.60 -23.66
N GLN A 480 7.65 -3.43 -22.43
CA GLN A 480 8.39 -2.76 -21.35
C GLN A 480 9.72 -3.46 -21.04
N HIS A 481 9.70 -4.81 -20.94
CA HIS A 481 10.91 -5.59 -20.66
C HIS A 481 11.94 -5.48 -21.79
N ALA A 482 11.50 -5.57 -23.05
CA ALA A 482 12.39 -5.42 -24.21
C ALA A 482 13.06 -4.04 -24.23
N ARG A 483 12.33 -2.98 -23.89
CA ARG A 483 12.85 -1.59 -23.80
C ARG A 483 13.88 -1.45 -22.68
N SER A 484 13.58 -1.97 -21.49
CA SER A 484 14.51 -1.92 -20.34
C SER A 484 15.82 -2.66 -20.61
N SER A 485 15.77 -3.74 -21.41
CA SER A 485 16.96 -4.50 -21.81
C SER A 485 17.81 -3.79 -22.88
N SER A 486 17.20 -2.96 -23.72
CA SER A 486 17.91 -2.20 -24.76
C SER A 486 18.57 -0.91 -24.27
N ARG A 487 18.20 -0.43 -23.08
CA ARG A 487 18.75 0.79 -22.45
C ARG A 487 19.87 0.51 -21.44
N ARG A 488 20.08 -0.76 -21.07
CA ARG A 488 21.22 -1.23 -20.26
C ARG A 488 22.40 -1.57 -21.16
#